data_7539c6aa2f8a13d91b40fa0ba2525021
#
_entry.id   7539c6aa2f8a13d91b40fa0ba2525021
#
_cell.length_a   1.000
_cell.length_b   1.000
_cell.length_c   1.000
_cell.angle_alpha   90.00
_cell.angle_beta   90.00
_cell.angle_gamma   90.00
#
_symmetry.space_group_name_H-M   'P 1'
#
loop_
_entity.id
_entity.type
_entity.pdbx_description
1 polymer ?
#
loop_
_entity_poly.entity_id
_entity_poly.type
_entity_poly.pdbx_seq_one_letter_code
_entity_poly.pdbx_strand_id
1 'polypeptide(L)'
;MQLFPNMRSALLVTVVTVAAGCTSVADMVGYDTETLNESAAKSYLQVLRQAQSKQVLDTSSRTSRRITAVFNRLKPYAERENRTGVPFRWQMNVIRSNDLNAWAMPGGTMVMYTGMVDRLHLSDDEIAAVIGHEMTHALLEHSKKAIGGQVLTGLGGSILASATGVDGGLVGLGSDLIATKPFSRYQESEADAGGVRLMAQAGYNPQAAVTVWDKMSKVQGGMSVALLSSHPTNEARRQAIIRMLPEVMPIYQRSRSR
;
A
#
# COMPACT_ATOMS: atom_id res chain seq x y z
N MET A 1 4.16 -50.61 -6.88
CA MET A 1 4.73 -49.35 -7.42
C MET A 1 3.65 -48.29 -7.20
N GLN A 2 3.68 -47.60 -6.05
CA GLN A 2 2.68 -46.61 -5.66
C GLN A 2 3.23 -45.23 -5.96
N LEU A 3 2.51 -44.49 -6.82
CA LEU A 3 2.79 -43.12 -7.20
C LEU A 3 2.36 -42.18 -6.07
N PHE A 4 3.31 -41.48 -5.47
CA PHE A 4 3.02 -40.36 -4.57
C PHE A 4 2.69 -39.12 -5.42
N PRO A 5 1.52 -38.48 -5.28
CA PRO A 5 1.24 -37.24 -5.97
C PRO A 5 2.09 -36.09 -5.37
N ASN A 6 2.62 -35.26 -6.24
CA ASN A 6 3.52 -34.15 -5.93
C ASN A 6 2.97 -33.19 -4.87
N MET A 7 3.58 -33.20 -3.69
CA MET A 7 3.29 -32.33 -2.55
C MET A 7 3.38 -30.82 -2.86
N ARG A 8 4.06 -30.45 -3.95
CA ARG A 8 4.22 -29.05 -4.39
C ARG A 8 2.94 -28.44 -4.96
N SER A 9 2.09 -29.24 -5.61
CA SER A 9 0.81 -28.79 -6.18
C SER A 9 -0.26 -28.58 -5.10
N ALA A 10 -0.25 -29.37 -4.03
CA ALA A 10 -1.21 -29.24 -2.93
C ALA A 10 -0.97 -27.94 -2.12
N LEU A 11 0.29 -27.52 -1.95
CA LEU A 11 0.62 -26.29 -1.21
C LEU A 11 0.18 -25.00 -1.95
N LEU A 12 0.29 -25.00 -3.29
CA LEU A 12 -0.15 -23.86 -4.11
C LEU A 12 -1.67 -23.68 -4.10
N VAL A 13 -2.41 -24.77 -4.17
CA VAL A 13 -3.89 -24.76 -4.14
C VAL A 13 -4.41 -24.29 -2.79
N THR A 14 -3.76 -24.68 -1.68
CA THR A 14 -4.19 -24.30 -0.32
C THR A 14 -4.00 -22.80 -0.06
N VAL A 15 -2.94 -22.18 -0.57
CA VAL A 15 -2.68 -20.73 -0.39
C VAL A 15 -3.68 -19.88 -1.18
N VAL A 16 -4.02 -20.30 -2.40
CA VAL A 16 -5.00 -19.59 -3.24
C VAL A 16 -6.42 -19.69 -2.64
N THR A 17 -6.78 -20.84 -2.08
CA THR A 17 -8.10 -21.03 -1.45
C THR A 17 -8.26 -20.24 -0.15
N VAL A 18 -7.20 -20.08 0.65
CA VAL A 18 -7.25 -19.27 1.88
C VAL A 18 -7.42 -17.77 1.56
N ALA A 19 -6.73 -17.26 0.56
CA ALA A 19 -6.86 -15.85 0.17
C ALA A 19 -8.26 -15.52 -0.41
N ALA A 20 -8.82 -16.41 -1.23
CA ALA A 20 -10.20 -16.28 -1.73
C ALA A 20 -11.21 -16.43 -0.60
N GLY A 21 -10.94 -17.29 0.40
CA GLY A 21 -11.78 -17.45 1.57
C GLY A 21 -11.87 -16.21 2.44
N CYS A 22 -10.75 -15.48 2.64
CA CYS A 22 -10.75 -14.26 3.45
C CYS A 22 -11.58 -13.12 2.84
N THR A 23 -11.54 -12.92 1.51
CA THR A 23 -12.39 -11.91 0.84
C THR A 23 -13.87 -12.28 0.94
N SER A 24 -14.22 -13.54 0.68
CA SER A 24 -15.60 -14.03 0.81
C SER A 24 -16.15 -13.90 2.23
N VAL A 25 -15.33 -14.12 3.25
CA VAL A 25 -15.73 -13.93 4.65
C VAL A 25 -15.96 -12.44 4.96
N ALA A 26 -15.12 -11.55 4.47
CA ALA A 26 -15.35 -10.13 4.61
C ALA A 26 -16.68 -9.70 3.95
N ASP A 27 -16.98 -10.21 2.73
CA ASP A 27 -18.25 -9.96 2.05
C ASP A 27 -19.46 -10.45 2.87
N MET A 28 -19.39 -11.66 3.45
CA MET A 28 -20.46 -12.23 4.26
C MET A 28 -20.81 -11.42 5.52
N VAL A 29 -19.85 -10.66 6.04
CA VAL A 29 -20.05 -9.80 7.23
C VAL A 29 -20.23 -8.32 6.87
N GLY A 30 -20.54 -8.01 5.61
CA GLY A 30 -20.87 -6.67 5.15
C GLY A 30 -19.66 -5.77 4.82
N TYR A 31 -18.48 -6.36 4.64
CA TYR A 31 -17.28 -5.64 4.18
C TYR A 31 -16.94 -5.98 2.73
N ASP A 32 -17.95 -5.92 1.84
CA ASP A 32 -17.70 -6.02 0.40
C ASP A 32 -16.88 -4.81 -0.11
N THR A 33 -16.36 -4.92 -1.32
CA THR A 33 -15.46 -3.92 -1.91
C THR A 33 -16.09 -2.53 -1.97
N GLU A 34 -17.35 -2.41 -2.36
CA GLU A 34 -18.03 -1.12 -2.49
C GLU A 34 -18.24 -0.46 -1.14
N THR A 35 -18.77 -1.21 -0.17
CA THR A 35 -18.99 -0.77 1.22
C THR A 35 -17.69 -0.31 1.87
N LEU A 36 -16.59 -1.08 1.70
CA LEU A 36 -15.27 -0.68 2.22
C LEU A 36 -14.73 0.58 1.55
N ASN A 37 -14.87 0.70 0.22
CA ASN A 37 -14.42 1.88 -0.50
C ASN A 37 -15.17 3.14 -0.07
N GLU A 38 -16.48 3.04 0.15
CA GLU A 38 -17.30 4.16 0.63
C GLU A 38 -16.94 4.56 2.08
N SER A 39 -16.78 3.58 2.96
CA SER A 39 -16.36 3.83 4.34
C SER A 39 -14.99 4.48 4.41
N ALA A 40 -14.04 3.96 3.63
CA ALA A 40 -12.69 4.51 3.51
C ALA A 40 -12.72 5.96 2.97
N ALA A 41 -13.54 6.25 1.97
CA ALA A 41 -13.69 7.60 1.42
C ALA A 41 -14.23 8.60 2.47
N LYS A 42 -15.19 8.19 3.31
CA LYS A 42 -15.70 9.02 4.41
C LYS A 42 -14.59 9.33 5.42
N SER A 43 -13.83 8.32 5.82
CA SER A 43 -12.70 8.48 6.75
C SER A 43 -11.58 9.34 6.17
N TYR A 44 -11.29 9.15 4.89
CA TYR A 44 -10.32 9.99 4.18
C TYR A 44 -10.70 11.48 4.22
N LEU A 45 -11.97 11.81 3.99
CA LEU A 45 -12.46 13.19 4.10
C LEU A 45 -12.31 13.76 5.52
N GLN A 46 -12.42 12.93 6.56
CA GLN A 46 -12.16 13.36 7.94
C GLN A 46 -10.67 13.69 8.14
N VAL A 47 -9.76 12.85 7.65
CA VAL A 47 -8.32 13.13 7.68
C VAL A 47 -8.01 14.45 6.97
N LEU A 48 -8.57 14.68 5.79
CA LEU A 48 -8.34 15.93 5.05
C LEU A 48 -8.87 17.16 5.79
N ARG A 49 -10.07 17.08 6.37
CA ARG A 49 -10.62 18.17 7.20
C ARG A 49 -9.73 18.49 8.39
N GLN A 50 -9.19 17.48 9.07
CA GLN A 50 -8.25 17.69 10.18
C GLN A 50 -6.92 18.27 9.69
N ALA A 51 -6.37 17.77 8.58
CA ALA A 51 -5.15 18.33 8.00
C ALA A 51 -5.34 19.80 7.58
N GLN A 52 -6.52 20.14 7.07
CA GLN A 52 -6.87 21.51 6.71
C GLN A 52 -7.03 22.40 7.95
N SER A 53 -7.73 21.96 8.98
CA SER A 53 -7.93 22.73 10.22
C SER A 53 -6.60 22.99 10.94
N LYS A 54 -5.65 22.06 10.87
CA LYS A 54 -4.29 22.20 11.40
C LYS A 54 -3.34 22.93 10.43
N GLN A 55 -3.81 23.35 9.27
CA GLN A 55 -3.03 24.02 8.22
C GLN A 55 -1.79 23.20 7.76
N VAL A 56 -1.86 21.87 7.81
CA VAL A 56 -0.79 20.98 7.38
C VAL A 56 -1.05 20.30 6.05
N LEU A 57 -2.21 20.51 5.42
CA LEU A 57 -2.46 20.06 4.05
C LEU A 57 -1.56 20.85 3.09
N ASP A 58 -0.70 20.13 2.38
CA ASP A 58 0.30 20.74 1.48
C ASP A 58 -0.13 20.64 0.03
N THR A 59 -0.52 21.74 -0.56
CA THR A 59 -0.98 21.82 -1.96
C THR A 59 0.01 22.55 -2.88
N SER A 60 1.10 23.13 -2.35
CA SER A 60 1.91 24.08 -3.09
C SER A 60 3.41 23.92 -2.98
N SER A 61 3.94 23.14 -2.03
CA SER A 61 5.38 22.95 -1.90
C SER A 61 5.99 22.23 -3.11
N ARG A 62 7.29 22.32 -3.28
CA ARG A 62 8.03 21.53 -4.29
C ARG A 62 7.80 20.04 -4.09
N THR A 63 7.82 19.60 -2.85
CA THR A 63 7.63 18.18 -2.47
C THR A 63 6.23 17.71 -2.83
N SER A 64 5.19 18.49 -2.50
CA SER A 64 3.82 18.18 -2.87
C SER A 64 3.63 18.07 -4.38
N ARG A 65 4.20 19.01 -5.16
CA ARG A 65 4.14 18.94 -6.63
C ARG A 65 4.82 17.69 -7.20
N ARG A 66 5.98 17.29 -6.64
CA ARG A 66 6.68 16.06 -7.07
C ARG A 66 5.84 14.82 -6.79
N ILE A 67 5.34 14.67 -5.57
CA ILE A 67 4.48 13.55 -5.16
C ILE A 67 3.26 13.45 -6.08
N THR A 68 2.58 14.57 -6.31
CA THR A 68 1.38 14.63 -7.17
C THR A 68 1.70 14.29 -8.62
N ALA A 69 2.82 14.75 -9.15
CA ALA A 69 3.25 14.44 -10.52
C ALA A 69 3.53 12.93 -10.69
N VAL A 70 4.25 12.33 -9.74
CA VAL A 70 4.54 10.89 -9.73
C VAL A 70 3.26 10.07 -9.63
N PHE A 71 2.36 10.42 -8.71
CA PHE A 71 1.06 9.77 -8.56
C PHE A 71 0.24 9.83 -9.86
N ASN A 72 0.11 11.01 -10.46
CA ASN A 72 -0.68 11.19 -11.68
C ASN A 72 -0.11 10.37 -12.86
N ARG A 73 1.20 10.15 -12.88
CA ARG A 73 1.83 9.31 -13.90
C ARG A 73 1.62 7.81 -13.66
N LEU A 74 1.54 7.37 -12.41
CA LEU A 74 1.25 5.98 -12.04
C LEU A 74 -0.24 5.63 -12.20
N LYS A 75 -1.13 6.56 -11.91
CA LYS A 75 -2.58 6.38 -11.85
C LYS A 75 -3.18 5.63 -13.05
N PRO A 76 -2.91 5.99 -14.34
CA PRO A 76 -3.50 5.28 -15.47
C PRO A 76 -3.11 3.81 -15.56
N TYR A 77 -1.96 3.43 -15.03
CA TYR A 77 -1.50 2.04 -14.96
C TYR A 77 -2.23 1.29 -13.84
N ALA A 78 -2.37 1.91 -12.67
CA ALA A 78 -3.15 1.34 -11.58
C ALA A 78 -4.63 1.15 -11.95
N GLU A 79 -5.24 2.11 -12.68
CA GLU A 79 -6.61 1.97 -13.18
C GLU A 79 -6.78 0.74 -14.08
N ARG A 80 -5.82 0.45 -14.96
CA ARG A 80 -5.84 -0.74 -15.82
C ARG A 80 -5.64 -2.05 -15.07
N GLU A 81 -4.93 -2.03 -13.96
CA GLU A 81 -4.69 -3.23 -13.13
C GLU A 81 -5.82 -3.51 -12.14
N ASN A 82 -6.80 -2.63 -12.01
CA ASN A 82 -7.94 -2.86 -11.11
C ASN A 82 -8.80 -4.02 -11.62
N ARG A 83 -8.87 -5.10 -10.84
CA ARG A 83 -9.66 -6.32 -11.10
C ARG A 83 -10.80 -6.53 -10.11
N THR A 84 -11.07 -5.55 -9.25
CA THR A 84 -12.09 -5.68 -8.19
C THR A 84 -13.53 -5.60 -8.70
N GLY A 85 -13.73 -5.16 -9.94
CA GLY A 85 -15.06 -4.89 -10.50
C GLY A 85 -15.67 -3.55 -10.05
N VAL A 86 -15.07 -2.88 -9.08
CA VAL A 86 -15.51 -1.57 -8.57
C VAL A 86 -14.48 -0.50 -8.94
N PRO A 87 -14.89 0.59 -9.62
CA PRO A 87 -13.96 1.67 -9.93
C PRO A 87 -13.37 2.33 -8.69
N PHE A 88 -12.06 2.59 -8.71
CA PHE A 88 -11.37 3.29 -7.63
C PHE A 88 -11.38 4.80 -7.86
N ARG A 89 -11.51 5.54 -6.77
CA ARG A 89 -11.40 7.02 -6.75
C ARG A 89 -9.97 7.43 -6.40
N TRP A 90 -9.03 7.15 -7.30
CA TRP A 90 -7.62 7.46 -7.09
C TRP A 90 -7.40 8.94 -6.79
N GLN A 91 -6.93 9.21 -5.59
CA GLN A 91 -6.64 10.57 -5.11
C GLN A 91 -5.41 10.56 -4.19
N MET A 92 -4.51 11.52 -4.38
CA MET A 92 -3.33 11.72 -3.54
C MET A 92 -3.43 13.09 -2.87
N ASN A 93 -3.24 13.13 -1.55
CA ASN A 93 -3.00 14.36 -0.81
C ASN A 93 -1.68 14.27 -0.04
N VAL A 94 -1.07 15.42 0.17
CA VAL A 94 0.21 15.54 0.87
C VAL A 94 0.01 16.27 2.17
N ILE A 95 0.56 15.75 3.25
CA ILE A 95 0.49 16.34 4.60
C ILE A 95 1.91 16.76 5.01
N ARG A 96 2.05 18.00 5.45
CA ARG A 96 3.28 18.48 6.07
C ARG A 96 3.46 17.81 7.43
N SER A 97 4.43 16.93 7.52
CA SER A 97 4.87 16.27 8.75
C SER A 97 6.30 15.80 8.58
N ASN A 98 7.02 15.69 9.68
CA ASN A 98 8.35 15.07 9.72
C ASN A 98 8.28 13.54 9.75
N ASP A 99 7.11 12.94 9.83
CA ASP A 99 6.95 11.50 9.88
C ASP A 99 7.34 10.85 8.56
N LEU A 100 7.95 9.69 8.66
CA LEU A 100 8.28 8.85 7.51
C LEU A 100 7.10 7.91 7.25
N ASN A 101 6.08 8.42 6.58
CA ASN A 101 4.85 7.66 6.34
C ASN A 101 4.21 7.96 4.98
N ALA A 102 3.54 6.94 4.46
CA ALA A 102 2.62 6.98 3.34
C ALA A 102 1.60 5.86 3.53
N TRP A 103 0.39 6.00 2.99
CA TRP A 103 -0.63 4.97 3.07
C TRP A 103 -1.69 5.14 1.99
N ALA A 104 -2.33 4.01 1.63
CA ALA A 104 -3.52 3.96 0.80
C ALA A 104 -4.69 3.34 1.55
N MET A 105 -5.88 3.85 1.30
CA MET A 105 -7.14 3.24 1.77
C MET A 105 -7.82 2.44 0.66
N PRO A 106 -8.73 1.51 1.00
CA PRO A 106 -9.61 0.89 0.02
C PRO A 106 -10.26 1.93 -0.90
N GLY A 107 -10.35 1.61 -2.18
CA GLY A 107 -10.88 2.54 -3.18
C GLY A 107 -9.90 3.58 -3.73
N GLY A 108 -8.62 3.55 -3.31
CA GLY A 108 -7.53 4.27 -3.96
C GLY A 108 -7.26 5.69 -3.45
N THR A 109 -7.81 6.10 -2.30
CA THR A 109 -7.43 7.37 -1.66
C THR A 109 -6.14 7.21 -0.87
N MET A 110 -5.22 8.17 -1.00
CA MET A 110 -3.83 8.04 -0.52
C MET A 110 -3.34 9.32 0.14
N VAL A 111 -2.44 9.15 1.10
CA VAL A 111 -1.67 10.25 1.70
C VAL A 111 -0.18 9.90 1.67
N MET A 112 0.65 10.90 1.42
CA MET A 112 2.09 10.84 1.67
C MET A 112 2.51 12.03 2.52
N TYR A 113 3.33 11.81 3.53
CA TYR A 113 3.88 12.89 4.36
C TYR A 113 5.15 13.46 3.74
N THR A 114 5.32 14.80 3.85
CA THR A 114 6.51 15.47 3.29
C THR A 114 7.81 14.89 3.86
N GLY A 115 7.82 14.50 5.14
CA GLY A 115 8.99 13.90 5.78
C GLY A 115 9.51 12.67 5.07
N MET A 116 8.62 11.86 4.46
CA MET A 116 9.03 10.70 3.67
C MET A 116 9.97 11.06 2.52
N VAL A 117 9.68 12.16 1.82
CA VAL A 117 10.47 12.62 0.68
C VAL A 117 11.66 13.47 1.13
N ASP A 118 11.42 14.43 2.02
CA ASP A 118 12.42 15.46 2.35
C ASP A 118 13.54 14.90 3.22
N ARG A 119 13.21 14.05 4.20
CA ARG A 119 14.21 13.50 5.14
C ARG A 119 14.98 12.32 4.58
N LEU A 120 14.35 11.50 3.72
CA LEU A 120 15.04 10.42 3.02
C LEU A 120 15.67 10.88 1.71
N HIS A 121 15.51 12.16 1.34
CA HIS A 121 15.97 12.70 0.06
C HIS A 121 15.57 11.81 -1.12
N LEU A 122 14.26 11.47 -1.20
CA LEU A 122 13.77 10.57 -2.23
C LEU A 122 13.82 11.22 -3.61
N SER A 123 14.33 10.47 -4.59
CA SER A 123 14.16 10.75 -6.01
C SER A 123 12.71 10.50 -6.45
N ASP A 124 12.34 10.94 -7.65
CA ASP A 124 10.99 10.67 -8.18
C ASP A 124 10.77 9.17 -8.46
N ASP A 125 11.83 8.43 -8.82
CA ASP A 125 11.77 6.98 -8.95
C ASP A 125 11.52 6.28 -7.59
N GLU A 126 12.12 6.78 -6.51
CA GLU A 126 11.90 6.25 -5.17
C GLU A 126 10.50 6.62 -4.63
N ILE A 127 10.00 7.82 -4.94
CA ILE A 127 8.61 8.21 -4.65
C ILE A 127 7.65 7.27 -5.40
N ALA A 128 7.95 6.93 -6.67
CA ALA A 128 7.14 6.01 -7.46
C ALA A 128 7.15 4.59 -6.88
N ALA A 129 8.26 4.13 -6.31
CA ALA A 129 8.33 2.84 -5.63
C ALA A 129 7.39 2.78 -4.42
N VAL A 130 7.38 3.82 -3.58
CA VAL A 130 6.47 3.91 -2.43
C VAL A 130 5.01 3.99 -2.88
N ILE A 131 4.68 4.90 -3.79
CA ILE A 131 3.30 5.07 -4.28
C ILE A 131 2.80 3.80 -4.97
N GLY A 132 3.63 3.16 -5.80
CA GLY A 132 3.28 1.91 -6.48
C GLY A 132 3.01 0.76 -5.52
N HIS A 133 3.78 0.65 -4.44
CA HIS A 133 3.58 -0.31 -3.36
C HIS A 133 2.21 -0.08 -2.69
N GLU A 134 1.91 1.15 -2.29
CA GLU A 134 0.63 1.51 -1.67
C GLU A 134 -0.56 1.29 -2.61
N MET A 135 -0.42 1.67 -3.90
CA MET A 135 -1.44 1.41 -4.91
C MET A 135 -1.73 -0.10 -5.03
N THR A 136 -0.70 -0.94 -4.94
CA THR A 136 -0.86 -2.39 -5.05
C THR A 136 -1.59 -2.97 -3.85
N HIS A 137 -1.35 -2.46 -2.63
CA HIS A 137 -2.15 -2.84 -1.46
C HIS A 137 -3.64 -2.59 -1.68
N ALA A 138 -4.02 -1.44 -2.26
CA ALA A 138 -5.41 -1.13 -2.58
C ALA A 138 -5.96 -2.06 -3.70
N LEU A 139 -5.21 -2.23 -4.80
CA LEU A 139 -5.60 -3.07 -5.94
C LEU A 139 -5.83 -4.54 -5.59
N LEU A 140 -5.03 -5.07 -4.68
CA LEU A 140 -5.12 -6.45 -4.20
C LEU A 140 -6.03 -6.61 -2.97
N GLU A 141 -6.71 -5.53 -2.56
CA GLU A 141 -7.65 -5.50 -1.44
C GLU A 141 -7.06 -6.08 -0.13
N HIS A 142 -5.79 -5.76 0.16
CA HIS A 142 -5.10 -6.33 1.32
C HIS A 142 -5.78 -6.01 2.64
N SER A 143 -6.37 -4.81 2.79
CA SER A 143 -7.17 -4.44 3.96
C SER A 143 -8.43 -5.30 4.11
N LYS A 144 -9.15 -5.57 3.01
CA LYS A 144 -10.32 -6.47 3.00
C LYS A 144 -9.93 -7.89 3.40
N LYS A 145 -8.83 -8.41 2.85
CA LYS A 145 -8.28 -9.73 3.21
C LYS A 145 -7.89 -9.80 4.69
N ALA A 146 -7.32 -8.72 5.23
CA ALA A 146 -6.96 -8.64 6.65
C ALA A 146 -8.21 -8.68 7.55
N ILE A 147 -9.28 -7.95 7.20
CA ILE A 147 -10.57 -7.98 7.90
C ILE A 147 -11.13 -9.40 7.90
N GLY A 148 -11.24 -10.03 6.74
CA GLY A 148 -11.75 -11.40 6.62
C GLY A 148 -10.94 -12.41 7.42
N GLY A 149 -9.62 -12.28 7.44
CA GLY A 149 -8.74 -13.11 8.26
C GLY A 149 -8.96 -12.94 9.78
N GLN A 150 -9.24 -11.72 10.22
CA GLN A 150 -9.53 -11.44 11.64
C GLN A 150 -10.90 -11.98 12.06
N VAL A 151 -11.90 -11.88 11.19
CA VAL A 151 -13.22 -12.50 11.42
C VAL A 151 -13.09 -14.01 11.57
N LEU A 152 -12.34 -14.66 10.69
CA LEU A 152 -12.08 -16.11 10.74
C LEU A 152 -11.37 -16.54 12.03
N THR A 153 -10.52 -15.71 12.60
CA THR A 153 -9.79 -16.02 13.84
C THR A 153 -10.55 -15.64 15.11
N GLY A 154 -11.80 -15.17 15.00
CA GLY A 154 -12.62 -14.73 16.13
C GLY A 154 -12.19 -13.40 16.74
N LEU A 155 -11.22 -12.70 16.13
CA LEU A 155 -10.72 -11.39 16.59
C LEU A 155 -11.50 -10.22 15.97
N GLY A 156 -12.51 -10.52 15.15
CA GLY A 156 -13.29 -9.52 14.39
C GLY A 156 -14.12 -8.56 15.25
N GLY A 157 -14.44 -8.92 16.49
CA GLY A 157 -15.23 -8.05 17.38
C GLY A 157 -14.56 -6.73 17.76
N SER A 158 -13.22 -6.68 17.76
CA SER A 158 -12.46 -5.47 18.09
C SER A 158 -12.31 -4.49 16.93
N ILE A 159 -12.47 -4.94 15.68
CA ILE A 159 -12.37 -4.07 14.49
C ILE A 159 -13.61 -3.20 14.35
N LEU A 160 -14.80 -3.75 14.63
CA LEU A 160 -16.04 -2.98 14.63
C LEU A 160 -16.01 -1.82 15.63
N ALA A 161 -15.38 -2.00 16.79
CA ALA A 161 -15.22 -0.97 17.79
C ALA A 161 -14.21 0.12 17.36
N SER A 162 -13.13 -0.25 16.68
CA SER A 162 -12.10 0.68 16.20
C SER A 162 -12.55 1.49 14.97
N ALA A 163 -13.39 0.93 14.12
CA ALA A 163 -13.92 1.60 12.93
C ALA A 163 -14.95 2.71 13.25
N THR A 164 -15.50 2.72 14.47
CA THR A 164 -16.53 3.68 14.90
C THR A 164 -16.06 4.68 15.95
N GLY A 165 -14.88 4.48 16.55
CA GLY A 165 -14.33 5.29 17.64
C GLY A 165 -13.28 6.28 17.16
N VAL A 166 -13.67 7.49 16.81
CA VAL A 166 -12.79 8.60 16.45
C VAL A 166 -12.42 9.38 17.71
N ASP A 167 -11.30 9.09 18.32
CA ASP A 167 -10.59 10.04 19.17
C ASP A 167 -9.08 9.72 19.14
N GLY A 168 -8.38 10.48 18.33
CA GLY A 168 -6.93 10.40 18.22
C GLY A 168 -6.39 11.38 17.17
N GLY A 169 -5.28 12.02 17.41
CA GLY A 169 -4.67 13.01 16.53
C GLY A 169 -4.50 12.53 15.07
N LEU A 170 -4.10 13.41 14.17
CA LEU A 170 -3.91 13.14 12.72
C LEU A 170 -3.19 11.82 12.40
N VAL A 171 -2.35 11.33 13.31
CA VAL A 171 -1.63 10.06 13.19
C VAL A 171 -2.55 8.85 13.39
N GLY A 172 -3.63 8.97 14.19
CA GLY A 172 -4.55 7.87 14.49
C GLY A 172 -5.51 7.53 13.35
N LEU A 173 -6.06 8.52 12.66
CA LEU A 173 -7.20 8.30 11.74
C LEU A 173 -6.86 7.53 10.46
N GLY A 174 -5.65 7.70 9.91
CA GLY A 174 -5.20 6.93 8.74
C GLY A 174 -4.68 5.56 9.14
N SER A 175 -4.04 5.46 10.31
CA SER A 175 -3.46 4.23 10.82
C SER A 175 -4.50 3.29 11.44
N ASP A 176 -5.52 3.80 12.12
CA ASP A 176 -6.49 2.96 12.84
C ASP A 176 -7.44 2.19 11.93
N LEU A 177 -7.74 2.71 10.74
CA LEU A 177 -8.53 2.01 9.71
C LEU A 177 -7.72 0.97 8.92
N ILE A 178 -6.38 1.13 8.90
CA ILE A 178 -5.50 0.31 8.06
C ILE A 178 -4.55 -0.52 8.93
N ALA A 179 -4.20 -0.09 10.13
CA ALA A 179 -3.09 -0.63 10.89
C ALA A 179 -3.38 -0.93 12.36
N THR A 180 -4.31 -1.80 12.65
CA THR A 180 -4.24 -2.53 13.93
C THR A 180 -3.21 -3.66 13.89
N LYS A 181 -2.79 -4.09 12.71
CA LYS A 181 -1.74 -5.11 12.51
C LYS A 181 -0.98 -4.89 11.21
N PRO A 182 0.33 -5.17 11.17
CA PRO A 182 1.11 -5.13 9.94
C PRO A 182 0.56 -6.14 8.93
N PHE A 183 0.67 -5.82 7.66
CA PHE A 183 0.37 -6.74 6.58
C PHE A 183 1.24 -7.99 6.67
N SER A 184 0.71 -9.12 6.23
CA SER A 184 1.46 -10.37 6.21
C SER A 184 2.65 -10.26 5.24
N ARG A 185 3.70 -11.05 5.50
CA ARG A 185 4.88 -11.10 4.60
C ARG A 185 4.49 -11.45 3.16
N TYR A 186 3.45 -12.23 2.97
CA TYR A 186 2.92 -12.56 1.65
C TYR A 186 2.32 -11.33 0.96
N GLN A 187 1.44 -10.60 1.65
CA GLN A 187 0.84 -9.35 1.14
C GLN A 187 1.90 -8.28 0.81
N GLU A 188 2.93 -8.16 1.64
CA GLU A 188 4.05 -7.27 1.39
C GLU A 188 4.81 -7.66 0.11
N SER A 189 5.05 -8.96 -0.10
CA SER A 189 5.71 -9.44 -1.31
C SER A 189 4.86 -9.23 -2.56
N GLU A 190 3.53 -9.37 -2.47
CA GLU A 190 2.61 -9.04 -3.56
C GLU A 190 2.63 -7.53 -3.86
N ALA A 191 2.64 -6.68 -2.82
CA ALA A 191 2.69 -5.23 -2.96
C ALA A 191 4.01 -4.76 -3.58
N ASP A 192 5.14 -5.34 -3.17
CA ASP A 192 6.44 -5.09 -3.81
C ASP A 192 6.43 -5.47 -5.30
N ALA A 193 5.93 -6.65 -5.62
CA ALA A 193 5.89 -7.14 -6.98
C ALA A 193 5.01 -6.28 -7.90
N GLY A 194 3.80 -5.95 -7.46
CA GLY A 194 2.89 -5.10 -8.21
C GLY A 194 3.40 -3.67 -8.33
N GLY A 195 3.94 -3.11 -7.23
CA GLY A 195 4.49 -1.76 -7.20
C GLY A 195 5.67 -1.57 -8.14
N VAL A 196 6.62 -2.51 -8.14
CA VAL A 196 7.78 -2.51 -9.06
C VAL A 196 7.34 -2.60 -10.52
N ARG A 197 6.30 -3.38 -10.81
CA ARG A 197 5.74 -3.49 -12.17
C ARG A 197 5.02 -2.20 -12.58
N LEU A 198 4.19 -1.61 -11.72
CA LEU A 198 3.50 -0.35 -11.97
C LEU A 198 4.49 0.78 -12.27
N MET A 199 5.55 0.92 -11.44
CA MET A 199 6.54 1.98 -11.67
C MET A 199 7.31 1.78 -12.98
N ALA A 200 7.65 0.52 -13.35
CA ALA A 200 8.30 0.22 -14.62
C ALA A 200 7.40 0.57 -15.83
N GLN A 201 6.13 0.24 -15.77
CA GLN A 201 5.13 0.59 -16.79
C GLN A 201 4.99 2.11 -16.97
N ALA A 202 5.04 2.85 -15.85
CA ALA A 202 4.98 4.30 -15.84
C ALA A 202 6.30 4.99 -16.20
N GLY A 203 7.38 4.26 -16.51
CA GLY A 203 8.67 4.79 -16.91
C GLY A 203 9.51 5.33 -15.76
N TYR A 204 9.32 4.80 -14.56
CA TYR A 204 10.21 4.99 -13.41
C TYR A 204 11.16 3.80 -13.26
N ASN A 205 12.40 4.08 -12.83
CA ASN A 205 13.44 3.04 -12.73
C ASN A 205 13.15 2.06 -11.59
N PRO A 206 12.91 0.76 -11.88
CA PRO A 206 12.59 -0.24 -10.86
C PRO A 206 13.68 -0.47 -9.80
N GLN A 207 14.94 -0.15 -10.10
CA GLN A 207 16.03 -0.25 -9.12
C GLN A 207 15.81 0.65 -7.90
N ALA A 208 15.05 1.73 -8.05
CA ALA A 208 14.72 2.62 -6.95
C ALA A 208 13.89 1.94 -5.84
N ALA A 209 13.17 0.88 -6.15
CA ALA A 209 12.47 0.09 -5.13
C ALA A 209 13.45 -0.59 -4.15
N VAL A 210 14.66 -0.94 -4.58
CA VAL A 210 15.70 -1.45 -3.69
C VAL A 210 16.28 -0.32 -2.84
N THR A 211 16.59 0.81 -3.46
CA THR A 211 17.28 1.92 -2.77
C THR A 211 16.40 2.61 -1.74
N VAL A 212 15.10 2.71 -1.96
CA VAL A 212 14.18 3.31 -0.96
C VAL A 212 14.13 2.48 0.33
N TRP A 213 14.13 1.15 0.21
CA TRP A 213 14.18 0.26 1.39
C TRP A 213 15.54 0.35 2.09
N ASP A 214 16.64 0.45 1.35
CA ASP A 214 17.98 0.67 1.92
C ASP A 214 18.05 2.00 2.69
N LYS A 215 17.41 3.06 2.21
CA LYS A 215 17.31 4.34 2.92
C LYS A 215 16.49 4.23 4.20
N MET A 216 15.32 3.59 4.14
CA MET A 216 14.46 3.42 5.32
C MET A 216 15.11 2.55 6.40
N SER A 217 15.84 1.49 6.03
CA SER A 217 16.53 0.62 6.99
C SER A 217 17.67 1.30 7.73
N LYS A 218 18.23 2.38 7.17
CA LYS A 218 19.33 3.16 7.75
C LYS A 218 18.87 4.27 8.70
N VAL A 219 17.58 4.51 8.81
CA VAL A 219 17.04 5.52 9.74
C VAL A 219 17.28 5.06 11.16
N GLN A 220 18.28 5.66 11.83
CA GLN A 220 18.65 5.38 13.22
C GLN A 220 18.12 6.47 14.16
N GLY A 221 17.96 6.11 15.43
CA GLY A 221 17.85 7.09 16.50
C GLY A 221 16.45 7.59 16.81
N GLY A 222 15.57 6.73 17.34
CA GLY A 222 14.35 7.15 18.05
C GLY A 222 13.25 7.73 17.19
N MET A 223 13.41 7.75 15.87
CA MET A 223 12.38 8.19 14.94
C MET A 223 11.48 7.02 14.55
N SER A 224 10.21 7.17 14.82
CA SER A 224 9.20 6.26 14.32
C SER A 224 9.16 6.35 12.80
N VAL A 225 9.58 5.28 12.11
CA VAL A 225 9.24 5.08 10.71
C VAL A 225 7.87 4.41 10.73
N ALA A 226 6.81 5.20 10.79
CA ALA A 226 5.44 4.70 10.90
C ALA A 226 5.11 3.72 9.78
N LEU A 227 5.65 3.97 8.58
CA LEU A 227 5.54 3.06 7.44
C LEU A 227 6.09 1.67 7.75
N LEU A 228 7.21 1.54 8.49
CA LEU A 228 7.79 0.24 8.83
C LEU A 228 6.98 -0.54 9.87
N SER A 229 6.12 0.15 10.64
CA SER A 229 5.22 -0.51 11.59
C SER A 229 4.10 -1.26 10.88
N SER A 230 3.55 -0.69 9.81
CA SER A 230 2.52 -1.33 8.97
C SER A 230 3.12 -2.22 7.87
N HIS A 231 4.32 -1.89 7.38
CA HIS A 231 5.03 -2.58 6.28
C HIS A 231 6.43 -3.04 6.74
N PRO A 232 6.54 -4.12 7.52
CA PRO A 232 7.82 -4.59 8.01
C PRO A 232 8.77 -4.93 6.88
N THR A 233 9.98 -4.36 6.92
CA THR A 233 11.04 -4.70 5.97
C THR A 233 11.87 -5.87 6.47
N ASN A 234 12.42 -6.63 5.55
CA ASN A 234 13.46 -7.61 5.82
C ASN A 234 14.31 -7.85 4.56
N GLU A 235 15.47 -8.45 4.74
CA GLU A 235 16.38 -8.75 3.63
C GLU A 235 15.74 -9.67 2.59
N ALA A 236 14.82 -10.55 2.98
CA ALA A 236 14.14 -11.44 2.04
C ALA A 236 13.26 -10.66 1.04
N ARG A 237 12.56 -9.59 1.46
CA ARG A 237 11.81 -8.69 0.57
C ARG A 237 12.75 -7.97 -0.40
N ARG A 238 13.83 -7.39 0.12
CA ARG A 238 14.85 -6.73 -0.69
C ARG A 238 15.40 -7.66 -1.77
N GLN A 239 15.77 -8.88 -1.41
CA GLN A 239 16.27 -9.89 -2.35
C GLN A 239 15.19 -10.32 -3.35
N ALA A 240 13.91 -10.38 -2.95
CA ALA A 240 12.81 -10.67 -3.86
C ALA A 240 12.67 -9.58 -4.94
N ILE A 241 12.75 -8.31 -4.57
CA ILE A 241 12.75 -7.19 -5.52
C ILE A 241 13.94 -7.30 -6.49
N ILE A 242 15.15 -7.55 -5.99
CA ILE A 242 16.35 -7.71 -6.83
C ILE A 242 16.15 -8.82 -7.87
N ARG A 243 15.60 -9.97 -7.47
CA ARG A 243 15.32 -11.09 -8.40
C ARG A 243 14.30 -10.75 -9.48
N MET A 244 13.41 -9.77 -9.23
CA MET A 244 12.41 -9.33 -10.20
C MET A 244 12.97 -8.32 -11.22
N LEU A 245 14.07 -7.63 -10.91
CA LEU A 245 14.62 -6.59 -11.79
C LEU A 245 14.84 -7.06 -13.24
N PRO A 246 15.41 -8.27 -13.53
CA PRO A 246 15.56 -8.74 -14.90
C PRO A 246 14.25 -8.85 -15.69
N GLU A 247 13.12 -9.12 -15.02
CA GLU A 247 11.79 -9.21 -15.64
C GLU A 247 11.21 -7.82 -15.93
N VAL A 248 11.36 -6.87 -15.00
CA VAL A 248 10.70 -5.56 -15.09
C VAL A 248 11.52 -4.49 -15.81
N MET A 249 12.86 -4.63 -15.87
CA MET A 249 13.73 -3.68 -16.59
C MET A 249 13.39 -3.55 -18.08
N PRO A 250 13.07 -4.62 -18.82
CA PRO A 250 12.61 -4.48 -20.21
C PRO A 250 11.29 -3.71 -20.35
N ILE A 251 10.38 -3.79 -19.35
CA ILE A 251 9.14 -3.00 -19.31
C ILE A 251 9.48 -1.52 -19.19
N TYR A 252 10.34 -1.18 -18.24
CA TYR A 252 10.84 0.19 -18.03
C TYR A 252 11.52 0.76 -19.28
N GLN A 253 12.41 -0.01 -19.92
CA GLN A 253 13.10 0.44 -21.13
C GLN A 253 12.11 0.77 -22.28
N ARG A 254 11.11 -0.09 -22.50
CA ARG A 254 10.06 0.17 -23.51
C ARG A 254 9.16 1.35 -23.16
N SER A 255 8.91 1.63 -21.89
CA SER A 255 8.07 2.76 -21.48
C SER A 255 8.76 4.12 -21.69
N ARG A 256 10.09 4.15 -21.69
CA ARG A 256 10.89 5.36 -21.95
C ARG A 256 11.10 5.67 -23.43
N SER A 257 10.91 4.72 -24.30
CA SER A 257 11.07 4.87 -25.75
C SER A 257 9.78 5.32 -26.47
N ARG A 258 8.74 5.55 -25.70
CA ARG A 258 7.45 6.12 -26.15
C ARG A 258 7.32 7.56 -25.74
#